data_0cbd9a5c0348fe39ef1a4edd80755756
#
_entry.id   0cbd9a5c0348fe39ef1a4edd80755756
#
_cell.length_a   1.000
_cell.length_b   1.000
_cell.length_c   1.000
_cell.angle_alpha   90.00
_cell.angle_beta   90.00
_cell.angle_gamma   90.00
#
_symmetry.space_group_name_H-M   'P 1'
#
loop_
_entity.id
_entity.type
_entity.pdbx_description
1 polymer ?
#
loop_
_entity_poly.entity_id
_entity_poly.type
_entity_poly.pdbx_seq_one_letter_code
_entity_poly.pdbx_strand_id
1 'polypeptide(L)'
;MNTERSFQSAKDVMTKRVVFIDGMATAKEAVDIMRKEKVEALIVKKRDPQDAYGIVIVHDFIKGVIIPEKTSEEVNVFEIMTKPVISVPATMNVKYVANLLMKVGLRMAPVEEHGEYIGMVSLSDLILDNILF
;
A
#
# COMPACT_ATOMS: atom_id res chain seq x y z
N MET A 1 -15.49 4.93 -32.07
CA MET A 1 -15.36 4.70 -30.64
C MET A 1 -14.29 5.59 -30.02
N ASN A 2 -14.56 6.07 -28.86
CA ASN A 2 -13.63 6.92 -28.16
C ASN A 2 -12.68 6.06 -27.31
N THR A 3 -11.43 5.96 -27.72
CA THR A 3 -10.44 5.14 -27.00
C THR A 3 -10.10 5.69 -25.61
N GLU A 4 -10.35 6.97 -25.37
CA GLU A 4 -10.12 7.57 -24.06
C GLU A 4 -10.99 6.95 -22.96
N ARG A 5 -12.16 6.41 -23.34
CA ARG A 5 -13.05 5.77 -22.38
C ARG A 5 -12.54 4.44 -21.87
N SER A 6 -11.62 3.82 -22.59
CA SER A 6 -11.05 2.54 -22.19
C SER A 6 -9.78 2.71 -21.39
N PHE A 7 -9.37 3.97 -21.13
CA PHE A 7 -8.17 4.28 -20.37
C PHE A 7 -8.50 4.91 -19.04
N GLN A 8 -7.98 4.30 -17.99
CA GLN A 8 -7.93 4.90 -16.67
C GLN A 8 -6.53 4.77 -16.13
N SER A 9 -6.10 5.77 -15.36
CA SER A 9 -4.78 5.76 -14.72
C SER A 9 -4.90 5.31 -13.27
N ALA A 10 -3.77 5.02 -12.66
CA ALA A 10 -3.71 4.71 -11.23
C ALA A 10 -4.39 5.79 -10.41
N LYS A 11 -4.17 7.05 -10.76
CA LYS A 11 -4.78 8.19 -10.07
C LYS A 11 -6.31 8.15 -10.13
N ASP A 12 -6.88 7.65 -11.22
CA ASP A 12 -8.34 7.60 -11.41
C ASP A 12 -9.01 6.57 -10.51
N VAL A 13 -8.32 5.50 -10.15
CA VAL A 13 -8.89 4.40 -9.36
C VAL A 13 -8.38 4.32 -7.93
N MET A 14 -7.39 5.11 -7.57
CA MET A 14 -6.79 5.07 -6.24
C MET A 14 -7.74 5.58 -5.14
N THR A 15 -7.47 5.16 -3.91
CA THR A 15 -8.05 5.76 -2.72
C THR A 15 -7.10 6.88 -2.28
N LYS A 16 -7.64 8.08 -2.03
CA LYS A 16 -6.84 9.27 -1.72
C LYS A 16 -6.38 9.31 -0.27
N ARG A 17 -5.94 8.21 0.27
CA ARG A 17 -5.57 8.15 1.67
C ARG A 17 -4.27 7.42 1.86
N VAL A 18 -3.28 8.15 2.36
CA VAL A 18 -1.96 7.60 2.68
C VAL A 18 -1.69 7.87 4.14
N VAL A 19 -1.48 6.83 4.92
CA VAL A 19 -1.21 6.96 6.35
C VAL A 19 0.19 6.41 6.61
N PHE A 20 1.00 7.20 7.30
CA PHE A 20 2.39 6.86 7.60
C PHE A 20 2.54 6.36 9.03
N ILE A 21 3.56 5.53 9.26
CA ILE A 21 3.88 5.05 10.60
C ILE A 21 5.41 4.95 10.73
N ASP A 22 5.90 5.10 11.96
CA ASP A 22 7.30 4.89 12.26
C ASP A 22 7.57 3.37 12.34
N GLY A 23 8.69 2.92 11.80
CA GLY A 23 9.05 1.49 11.85
C GLY A 23 9.28 0.96 13.25
N MET A 24 9.55 1.84 14.21
CA MET A 24 9.74 1.44 15.61
C MET A 24 8.42 1.24 16.35
N ALA A 25 7.30 1.61 15.75
CA ALA A 25 5.99 1.37 16.35
C ALA A 25 5.75 -0.14 16.49
N THR A 26 4.96 -0.52 17.49
CA THR A 26 4.58 -1.92 17.67
C THR A 26 3.49 -2.31 16.67
N ALA A 27 3.33 -3.62 16.48
CA ALA A 27 2.24 -4.14 15.65
C ALA A 27 0.89 -3.70 16.24
N LYS A 28 0.77 -3.65 17.57
CA LYS A 28 -0.46 -3.19 18.23
C LYS A 28 -0.77 -1.74 17.88
N GLU A 29 0.21 -0.86 17.97
CA GLU A 29 0.04 0.55 17.62
C GLU A 29 -0.35 0.70 16.15
N ALA A 30 0.27 -0.09 15.27
CA ALA A 30 -0.05 -0.06 13.85
C ALA A 30 -1.50 -0.47 13.58
N VAL A 31 -1.95 -1.57 14.19
CA VAL A 31 -3.32 -2.04 14.00
C VAL A 31 -4.33 -1.05 14.57
N ASP A 32 -4.01 -0.42 15.70
CA ASP A 32 -4.87 0.62 16.27
C ASP A 32 -5.04 1.80 15.31
N ILE A 33 -3.96 2.21 14.65
CA ILE A 33 -4.02 3.27 13.62
C ILE A 33 -4.85 2.81 12.43
N MET A 34 -4.66 1.58 11.96
CA MET A 34 -5.40 1.05 10.82
C MET A 34 -6.91 1.02 11.11
N ARG A 35 -7.30 0.66 12.33
CA ARG A 35 -8.71 0.69 12.75
C ARG A 35 -9.27 2.09 12.79
N LYS A 36 -8.51 3.02 13.40
CA LYS A 36 -8.92 4.41 13.56
C LYS A 36 -9.05 5.10 12.21
N GLU A 37 -8.07 4.92 11.35
CA GLU A 37 -8.01 5.58 10.05
C GLU A 37 -8.78 4.81 8.96
N LYS A 38 -9.22 3.60 9.25
CA LYS A 38 -9.96 2.73 8.31
C LYS A 38 -9.18 2.46 7.05
N VAL A 39 -7.92 2.10 7.23
CA VAL A 39 -7.02 1.73 6.11
C VAL A 39 -6.48 0.32 6.34
N GLU A 40 -6.08 -0.33 5.25
CA GLU A 40 -5.54 -1.69 5.31
C GLU A 40 -4.03 -1.73 5.04
N ALA A 41 -3.42 -0.56 4.90
CA ALA A 41 -1.99 -0.45 4.68
C ALA A 41 -1.45 0.83 5.33
N LEU A 42 -0.20 0.75 5.78
CA LEU A 42 0.52 1.91 6.30
C LEU A 42 1.85 2.01 5.58
N ILE A 43 2.24 3.21 5.22
CA ILE A 43 3.57 3.47 4.64
C ILE A 43 4.53 3.70 5.80
N VAL A 44 5.61 2.94 5.83
CA VAL A 44 6.61 3.04 6.88
C VAL A 44 7.62 4.12 6.52
N LYS A 45 7.80 5.06 7.42
CA LYS A 45 8.67 6.23 7.19
C LYS A 45 10.12 5.85 6.97
N LYS A 46 10.81 6.66 6.18
CA LYS A 46 12.26 6.60 6.07
C LYS A 46 12.89 6.99 7.41
N ARG A 47 14.02 6.37 7.74
CA ARG A 47 14.78 6.71 8.94
C ARG A 47 15.69 7.93 8.70
N ASP A 48 16.10 8.12 7.44
CA ASP A 48 16.97 9.19 7.01
C ASP A 48 16.80 9.44 5.51
N PRO A 49 17.41 10.50 4.93
CA PRO A 49 17.21 10.83 3.51
C PRO A 49 17.69 9.74 2.53
N GLN A 50 18.59 8.87 2.94
CA GLN A 50 19.11 7.80 2.08
C GLN A 50 18.31 6.49 2.24
N ASP A 51 17.40 6.45 3.18
CA ASP A 51 16.59 5.26 3.42
C ASP A 51 15.46 5.14 2.40
N ALA A 52 14.81 3.99 2.38
CA ALA A 52 13.65 3.74 1.54
C ALA A 52 12.39 3.67 2.41
N TYR A 53 11.26 4.03 1.83
CA TYR A 53 9.98 3.78 2.48
C TYR A 53 9.70 2.28 2.48
N GLY A 54 8.96 1.84 3.51
CA GLY A 54 8.42 0.49 3.57
C GLY A 54 6.91 0.53 3.52
N ILE A 55 6.31 -0.65 3.51
CA ILE A 55 4.86 -0.79 3.59
C ILE A 55 4.52 -1.99 4.48
N VAL A 56 3.47 -1.84 5.29
CA VAL A 56 2.91 -2.93 6.06
C VAL A 56 1.42 -3.02 5.75
N ILE A 57 0.95 -4.23 5.46
CA ILE A 57 -0.45 -4.49 5.13
C ILE A 57 -1.00 -5.57 6.06
N VAL A 58 -2.32 -5.76 6.04
CA VAL A 58 -3.01 -6.76 6.90
C VAL A 58 -2.31 -8.12 6.83
N HIS A 59 -1.93 -8.54 5.63
CA HIS A 59 -1.26 -9.83 5.40
C HIS A 59 0.02 -9.99 6.24
N ASP A 60 0.77 -8.91 6.43
CA ASP A 60 2.03 -8.94 7.17
C ASP A 60 1.83 -9.23 8.66
N PHE A 61 0.72 -8.75 9.23
CA PHE A 61 0.40 -9.02 10.64
C PHE A 61 0.00 -10.48 10.83
N ILE A 62 -0.66 -11.06 9.83
CA ILE A 62 -1.02 -12.48 9.90
C ILE A 62 0.24 -13.34 9.89
N LYS A 63 1.15 -13.08 8.95
CA LYS A 63 2.40 -13.84 8.82
C LYS A 63 3.38 -13.58 9.96
N GLY A 64 3.45 -12.36 10.45
CA GLY A 64 4.48 -11.96 11.40
C GLY A 64 4.06 -11.98 12.86
N VAL A 65 2.76 -12.00 13.14
CA VAL A 65 2.25 -11.97 14.51
C VAL A 65 1.38 -13.18 14.81
N ILE A 66 0.33 -13.40 14.04
CA ILE A 66 -0.65 -14.45 14.34
C ILE A 66 -0.07 -15.85 14.16
N ILE A 67 0.51 -16.14 12.99
CA ILE A 67 1.02 -17.47 12.70
C ILE A 67 2.15 -17.89 13.66
N PRO A 68 3.14 -17.02 13.95
CA PRO A 68 4.20 -17.38 14.90
C PRO A 68 3.74 -17.30 16.37
N GLU A 69 2.50 -16.96 16.62
CA GLU A 69 1.92 -16.86 17.98
C GLU A 69 2.64 -15.84 18.87
N LYS A 70 3.04 -14.72 18.27
CA LYS A 70 3.63 -13.61 19.02
C LYS A 70 2.55 -12.65 19.51
N THR A 71 2.87 -11.84 20.51
CA THR A 71 1.96 -10.78 20.93
C THR A 71 2.18 -9.56 20.08
N SER A 72 1.14 -8.76 19.89
CA SER A 72 1.22 -7.54 19.07
C SER A 72 2.14 -6.47 19.66
N GLU A 73 2.41 -6.55 20.97
CA GLU A 73 3.29 -5.60 21.64
C GLU A 73 4.77 -5.95 21.52
N GLU A 74 5.10 -7.22 21.24
CA GLU A 74 6.49 -7.64 21.15
C GLU A 74 7.07 -7.58 19.72
N VAL A 75 6.25 -7.25 18.74
CA VAL A 75 6.66 -7.16 17.33
C VAL A 75 6.63 -5.70 16.90
N ASN A 76 7.73 -5.23 16.33
CA ASN A 76 7.81 -3.89 15.73
C ASN A 76 7.49 -3.94 14.24
N VAL A 77 6.95 -2.86 13.73
CA VAL A 77 6.56 -2.74 12.32
C VAL A 77 7.72 -3.06 11.38
N PHE A 78 8.95 -2.59 11.70
CA PHE A 78 10.10 -2.84 10.83
C PHE A 78 10.42 -4.33 10.68
N GLU A 79 9.99 -5.17 11.60
CA GLU A 79 10.26 -6.61 11.54
C GLU A 79 9.37 -7.34 10.53
N ILE A 80 8.22 -6.76 10.20
CA ILE A 80 7.21 -7.43 9.35
C ILE A 80 6.91 -6.67 8.06
N MET A 81 7.44 -5.46 7.89
CA MET A 81 7.20 -4.65 6.69
C MET A 81 7.91 -5.21 5.46
N THR A 82 7.46 -4.77 4.29
CA THR A 82 8.17 -4.96 3.04
C THR A 82 8.92 -3.67 2.72
N LYS A 83 10.19 -3.76 2.43
CA LYS A 83 11.04 -2.60 2.15
C LYS A 83 12.13 -2.97 1.15
N PRO A 84 12.35 -2.21 0.09
CA PRO A 84 11.65 -0.96 -0.23
C PRO A 84 10.23 -1.21 -0.73
N VAL A 85 9.37 -0.22 -0.53
CA VAL A 85 8.02 -0.27 -1.08
C VAL A 85 8.07 -0.07 -2.60
N ILE A 86 7.19 -0.76 -3.31
CA ILE A 86 7.04 -0.55 -4.75
C ILE A 86 5.86 0.39 -4.96
N SER A 87 6.11 1.51 -5.63
CA SER A 87 5.07 2.48 -5.95
C SER A 87 4.75 2.45 -7.44
N VAL A 88 3.60 3.02 -7.81
CA VAL A 88 3.21 3.15 -9.21
C VAL A 88 3.01 4.63 -9.55
N PRO A 89 3.41 5.07 -10.76
CA PRO A 89 3.17 6.45 -11.17
C PRO A 89 1.68 6.73 -11.30
N ALA A 90 1.26 7.94 -10.92
CA ALA A 90 -0.14 8.36 -11.01
C ALA A 90 -0.73 8.21 -12.40
N THR A 91 0.10 8.41 -13.43
CA THR A 91 -0.33 8.36 -14.82
C THR A 91 -0.30 6.98 -15.46
N MET A 92 0.14 5.96 -14.72
CA MET A 92 0.23 4.61 -15.26
C MET A 92 -1.16 4.06 -15.58
N ASN A 93 -1.30 3.49 -16.77
CA ASN A 93 -2.55 2.86 -17.18
C ASN A 93 -2.89 1.71 -16.23
N VAL A 94 -4.16 1.63 -15.84
CA VAL A 94 -4.68 0.58 -14.96
C VAL A 94 -4.26 -0.83 -15.40
N LYS A 95 -4.23 -1.06 -16.71
CA LYS A 95 -3.76 -2.34 -17.27
C LYS A 95 -2.37 -2.71 -16.78
N TYR A 96 -1.46 -1.74 -16.78
CA TYR A 96 -0.08 -1.98 -16.37
C TYR A 96 0.06 -2.01 -14.85
N VAL A 97 -0.77 -1.26 -14.14
CA VAL A 97 -0.83 -1.36 -12.67
C VAL A 97 -1.24 -2.77 -12.28
N ALA A 98 -2.31 -3.28 -12.89
CA ALA A 98 -2.80 -4.64 -12.62
C ALA A 98 -1.72 -5.68 -12.92
N ASN A 99 -1.07 -5.56 -14.07
CA ASN A 99 -0.03 -6.49 -14.48
C ASN A 99 1.15 -6.48 -13.50
N LEU A 100 1.56 -5.27 -13.07
CA LEU A 100 2.65 -5.13 -12.11
C LEU A 100 2.31 -5.78 -10.77
N LEU A 101 1.16 -5.43 -10.19
CA LEU A 101 0.77 -5.97 -8.89
C LEU A 101 0.65 -7.49 -8.91
N MET A 102 0.03 -8.03 -9.95
CA MET A 102 -0.12 -9.49 -10.07
C MET A 102 1.23 -10.18 -10.28
N LYS A 103 2.09 -9.59 -11.10
CA LYS A 103 3.39 -10.18 -11.43
C LYS A 103 4.33 -10.26 -10.24
N VAL A 104 4.33 -9.24 -9.39
CA VAL A 104 5.19 -9.22 -8.20
C VAL A 104 4.48 -9.71 -6.94
N GLY A 105 3.23 -10.12 -7.05
CA GLY A 105 2.48 -10.65 -5.92
C GLY A 105 2.10 -9.63 -4.88
N LEU A 106 1.86 -8.39 -5.28
CA LEU A 106 1.46 -7.32 -4.37
C LEU A 106 -0.05 -7.15 -4.38
N ARG A 107 -0.61 -6.80 -3.23
CA ARG A 107 -2.04 -6.52 -3.09
C ARG A 107 -2.35 -5.04 -3.17
N MET A 108 -1.37 -4.20 -2.84
CA MET A 108 -1.52 -2.75 -2.76
C MET A 108 -0.19 -2.08 -3.06
N ALA A 109 -0.27 -0.84 -3.55
CA ALA A 109 0.91 -0.02 -3.76
C ALA A 109 0.54 1.46 -3.62
N PRO A 110 1.45 2.30 -3.12
CA PRO A 110 1.23 3.73 -3.13
C PRO A 110 1.33 4.27 -4.54
N VAL A 111 0.54 5.31 -4.81
CA VAL A 111 0.53 6.01 -6.08
C VAL A 111 1.37 7.27 -5.92
N GLU A 112 2.36 7.44 -6.79
CA GLU A 112 3.31 8.54 -6.71
C GLU A 112 3.06 9.57 -7.79
N GLU A 113 3.14 10.84 -7.40
CA GLU A 113 3.05 11.97 -8.31
C GLU A 113 3.99 13.06 -7.80
N HIS A 114 4.89 13.51 -8.66
CA HIS A 114 5.86 14.59 -8.30
C HIS A 114 6.67 14.28 -7.04
N GLY A 115 7.04 13.02 -6.88
CA GLY A 115 7.88 12.61 -5.75
C GLY A 115 7.13 12.38 -4.45
N GLU A 116 5.80 12.49 -4.46
CA GLU A 116 4.98 12.30 -3.27
C GLU A 116 3.98 11.17 -3.47
N TYR A 117 3.60 10.52 -2.39
CA TYR A 117 2.53 9.51 -2.42
C TYR A 117 1.19 10.21 -2.23
N ILE A 118 0.35 10.16 -3.26
CA ILE A 118 -0.94 10.86 -3.28
C ILE A 118 -2.14 9.97 -3.00
N GLY A 119 -1.92 8.66 -2.93
CA GLY A 119 -2.99 7.71 -2.68
C GLY A 119 -2.45 6.28 -2.67
N MET A 120 -3.37 5.34 -2.54
CA MET A 120 -3.07 3.91 -2.56
C MET A 120 -3.96 3.25 -3.60
N VAL A 121 -3.41 2.27 -4.31
CA VAL A 121 -4.19 1.44 -5.23
C VAL A 121 -4.10 -0.01 -4.78
N SER A 122 -5.25 -0.69 -4.74
CA SER A 122 -5.33 -2.10 -4.39
C SER A 122 -5.87 -2.90 -5.55
N LEU A 123 -5.71 -4.22 -5.49
CA LEU A 123 -6.33 -5.10 -6.48
C LEU A 123 -7.83 -4.90 -6.56
N SER A 124 -8.46 -4.66 -5.39
CA SER A 124 -9.90 -4.40 -5.34
C SER A 124 -10.28 -3.13 -6.08
N ASP A 125 -9.48 -2.06 -5.92
CA ASP A 125 -9.75 -0.78 -6.60
C ASP A 125 -9.71 -0.92 -8.12
N LEU A 126 -8.83 -1.78 -8.62
CA LEU A 126 -8.71 -2.00 -10.07
C LEU A 126 -9.98 -2.58 -10.68
N ILE A 127 -10.80 -3.22 -9.88
CA ILE A 127 -12.07 -3.81 -10.31
C ILE A 127 -13.24 -2.94 -9.91
N LEU A 128 -13.35 -2.59 -8.63
CA LEU A 128 -14.53 -1.92 -8.09
C LEU A 128 -14.64 -0.47 -8.53
N ASP A 129 -13.50 0.19 -8.78
CA ASP A 129 -13.47 1.58 -9.23
C ASP A 129 -13.20 1.69 -10.75
N ASN A 130 -13.21 0.57 -11.44
CA ASN A 130 -12.97 0.53 -12.88
C ASN A 130 -14.28 0.77 -13.64
N ILE A 131 -14.34 1.85 -14.41
CA ILE A 131 -15.56 2.22 -15.14
C ILE A 131 -15.94 1.21 -16.24
N LEU A 132 -15.03 0.30 -16.60
CA LEU A 132 -15.30 -0.73 -17.61
C LEU A 132 -16.01 -1.94 -16.99
N PHE A 133 -16.16 -1.97 -15.69
CA PHE A 133 -16.93 -2.97 -14.97
C PHE A 133 -18.20 -2.36 -14.41
#